data_01dcd4b68a51799b631fe9c2f7c7bdad
#
_entry.id   01dcd4b68a51799b631fe9c2f7c7bdad
#
_cell.length_a   1.000
_cell.length_b   1.000
_cell.length_c   1.000
_cell.angle_alpha   90.00
_cell.angle_beta   90.00
_cell.angle_gamma   90.00
#
_symmetry.space_group_name_H-M   'P 1'
#
loop_
_entity.id
_entity.type
_entity.pdbx_description
1 polymer ?
#
loop_
_entity_poly.entity_id
_entity_poly.type
_entity_poly.pdbx_seq_one_letter_code
_entity_poly.pdbx_strand_id
1 'polypeptide(L)'
;MKHLKKFGYAVALTTIFSAHAGSYEDFFIAIKNDNASNLASLLERGFDANTRDPKGQPGLTMALQEGSPKTLKLLTERPGIDINALNNAGESPLMMAALKGNMAAAKLLLDRGAKVNQPGWSALHYAATGPEPKLVQLLIDRGADLNAASPNDTTPLMMAAQYGSENSVDLLLARGADANRKNQVGLRAVDFAKLSGREPLVKKLGRP
;
A
#
# COMPACT_ATOMS: atom_id res chain seq x y z
N MET A 1 -43.06 -39.68 -3.25
CA MET A 1 -42.57 -38.44 -3.93
C MET A 1 -42.00 -37.34 -3.00
N LYS A 2 -41.91 -37.55 -1.68
CA LYS A 2 -41.36 -36.51 -0.76
C LYS A 2 -39.82 -36.60 -0.47
N HIS A 3 -39.20 -37.72 -0.82
CA HIS A 3 -37.77 -37.94 -0.55
C HIS A 3 -36.82 -37.46 -1.68
N LEU A 4 -37.32 -37.28 -2.92
CA LEU A 4 -36.46 -36.83 -4.05
C LEU A 4 -36.11 -35.32 -3.98
N LYS A 5 -36.94 -34.50 -3.34
CA LYS A 5 -36.66 -33.05 -3.24
C LYS A 5 -35.55 -32.69 -2.24
N LYS A 6 -35.31 -33.51 -1.21
CA LYS A 6 -34.26 -33.26 -0.22
C LYS A 6 -32.86 -33.57 -0.73
N PHE A 7 -32.70 -34.51 -1.67
CA PHE A 7 -31.39 -34.85 -2.22
C PHE A 7 -30.90 -33.81 -3.25
N GLY A 8 -31.82 -33.17 -3.98
CA GLY A 8 -31.45 -32.13 -4.94
C GLY A 8 -30.88 -30.86 -4.30
N TYR A 9 -31.36 -30.47 -3.11
CA TYR A 9 -30.85 -29.29 -2.40
C TYR A 9 -29.48 -29.51 -1.76
N ALA A 10 -29.18 -30.72 -1.29
CA ALA A 10 -27.89 -31.04 -0.69
C ALA A 10 -26.76 -31.07 -1.74
N VAL A 11 -27.04 -31.60 -2.93
CA VAL A 11 -26.08 -31.65 -4.04
C VAL A 11 -25.85 -30.25 -4.63
N ALA A 12 -26.89 -29.42 -4.74
CA ALA A 12 -26.75 -28.04 -5.22
C ALA A 12 -25.96 -27.17 -4.26
N LEU A 13 -26.16 -27.32 -2.94
CA LEU A 13 -25.40 -26.58 -1.92
C LEU A 13 -23.93 -27.00 -1.88
N THR A 14 -23.62 -28.29 -1.98
CA THR A 14 -22.21 -28.76 -1.98
C THR A 14 -21.47 -28.37 -3.25
N THR A 15 -22.11 -28.33 -4.40
CA THR A 15 -21.49 -27.88 -5.66
C THR A 15 -21.27 -26.36 -5.68
N ILE A 16 -22.16 -25.59 -5.08
CA ILE A 16 -21.99 -24.13 -4.95
C ILE A 16 -20.83 -23.82 -3.99
N PHE A 17 -20.71 -24.52 -2.86
CA PHE A 17 -19.61 -24.34 -1.91
C PHE A 17 -18.24 -24.72 -2.50
N SER A 18 -18.15 -25.83 -3.25
CA SER A 18 -16.90 -26.26 -3.87
C SER A 18 -16.48 -25.36 -5.04
N ALA A 19 -17.44 -24.84 -5.81
CA ALA A 19 -17.18 -23.88 -6.88
C ALA A 19 -16.70 -22.52 -6.34
N HIS A 20 -17.19 -22.08 -5.17
CA HIS A 20 -16.72 -20.87 -4.51
C HIS A 20 -15.33 -21.05 -3.89
N ALA A 21 -15.02 -22.20 -3.29
CA ALA A 21 -13.71 -22.47 -2.71
C ALA A 21 -12.61 -22.46 -3.80
N GLY A 22 -12.85 -23.14 -4.94
CA GLY A 22 -11.91 -23.10 -6.07
C GLY A 22 -11.70 -21.69 -6.61
N SER A 23 -12.79 -20.92 -6.77
CA SER A 23 -12.71 -19.54 -7.27
C SER A 23 -11.95 -18.59 -6.32
N TYR A 24 -12.01 -18.83 -5.00
CA TYR A 24 -11.29 -18.06 -4.01
C TYR A 24 -9.78 -18.26 -4.13
N GLU A 25 -9.32 -19.49 -4.18
CA GLU A 25 -7.91 -19.82 -4.36
C GLU A 25 -7.40 -19.36 -5.72
N ASP A 26 -8.17 -19.60 -6.78
CA ASP A 26 -7.83 -19.20 -8.15
C ASP A 26 -7.64 -17.69 -8.29
N PHE A 27 -8.42 -16.88 -7.54
CA PHE A 27 -8.28 -15.42 -7.53
C PHE A 27 -6.88 -14.99 -7.06
N PHE A 28 -6.42 -15.51 -5.93
CA PHE A 28 -5.10 -15.16 -5.42
C PHE A 28 -3.95 -15.80 -6.20
N ILE A 29 -4.15 -17.00 -6.75
CA ILE A 29 -3.19 -17.65 -7.65
C ILE A 29 -3.04 -16.81 -8.93
N ALA A 30 -4.13 -16.32 -9.51
CA ALA A 30 -4.09 -15.47 -10.70
C ALA A 30 -3.32 -14.16 -10.43
N ILE A 31 -3.50 -13.55 -9.25
CA ILE A 31 -2.76 -12.35 -8.84
C ILE A 31 -1.28 -12.66 -8.68
N LYS A 32 -0.90 -13.70 -7.94
CA LYS A 32 0.50 -14.07 -7.69
C LYS A 32 1.26 -14.38 -8.98
N ASN A 33 0.60 -14.99 -9.94
CA ASN A 33 1.17 -15.36 -11.23
C ASN A 33 1.05 -14.26 -12.30
N ASP A 34 0.55 -13.06 -11.94
CA ASP A 34 0.24 -11.96 -12.85
C ASP A 34 -0.62 -12.40 -14.06
N ASN A 35 -1.54 -13.35 -13.83
CA ASN A 35 -2.40 -13.92 -14.85
C ASN A 35 -3.70 -13.12 -14.98
N ALA A 36 -3.63 -12.02 -15.74
CA ALA A 36 -4.77 -11.14 -15.94
C ALA A 36 -5.96 -11.83 -16.65
N SER A 37 -5.71 -12.81 -17.51
CA SER A 37 -6.78 -13.51 -18.24
C SER A 37 -7.64 -14.37 -17.30
N ASN A 38 -7.00 -15.12 -16.41
CA ASN A 38 -7.71 -15.92 -15.41
C ASN A 38 -8.45 -15.02 -14.42
N LEU A 39 -7.79 -13.94 -13.97
CA LEU A 39 -8.41 -12.97 -13.08
C LEU A 39 -9.64 -12.31 -13.73
N ALA A 40 -9.53 -11.89 -15.00
CA ALA A 40 -10.65 -11.31 -15.75
C ALA A 40 -11.84 -12.25 -15.81
N SER A 41 -11.60 -13.53 -16.16
CA SER A 41 -12.65 -14.55 -16.22
C SER A 41 -13.36 -14.76 -14.87
N LEU A 42 -12.64 -14.70 -13.75
CA LEU A 42 -13.23 -14.78 -12.41
C LEU A 42 -14.12 -13.57 -12.12
N LEU A 43 -13.63 -12.38 -12.41
CA LEU A 43 -14.35 -11.13 -12.18
C LEU A 43 -15.58 -10.99 -13.08
N GLU A 44 -15.53 -11.48 -14.32
CA GLU A 44 -16.68 -11.51 -15.25
C GLU A 44 -17.77 -12.47 -14.77
N ARG A 45 -17.42 -13.54 -14.08
CA ARG A 45 -18.37 -14.47 -13.44
C ARG A 45 -18.93 -13.93 -12.11
N GLY A 46 -18.58 -12.69 -11.73
CA GLY A 46 -19.10 -12.04 -10.54
C GLY A 46 -18.30 -12.27 -9.27
N PHE A 47 -17.05 -12.75 -9.37
CA PHE A 47 -16.18 -12.82 -8.19
C PHE A 47 -15.86 -11.43 -7.69
N ASP A 48 -15.91 -11.22 -6.36
CA ASP A 48 -15.67 -9.89 -5.76
C ASP A 48 -14.17 -9.52 -5.82
N ALA A 49 -13.86 -8.43 -6.52
CA ALA A 49 -12.52 -7.88 -6.65
C ALA A 49 -11.93 -7.39 -5.31
N ASN A 50 -12.79 -7.11 -4.31
CA ASN A 50 -12.38 -6.67 -2.97
C ASN A 50 -12.11 -7.83 -2.01
N THR A 51 -12.12 -9.06 -2.50
CA THR A 51 -11.83 -10.26 -1.69
C THR A 51 -10.48 -10.14 -1.01
N ARG A 52 -10.45 -10.57 0.27
CA ARG A 52 -9.26 -10.60 1.11
C ARG A 52 -8.78 -12.02 1.34
N ASP A 53 -7.48 -12.19 1.45
CA ASP A 53 -6.89 -13.47 1.85
C ASP A 53 -7.13 -13.77 3.35
N PRO A 54 -6.78 -14.96 3.86
CA PRO A 54 -6.96 -15.32 5.27
C PRO A 54 -6.18 -14.42 6.25
N LYS A 55 -5.20 -13.66 5.75
CA LYS A 55 -4.44 -12.66 6.52
C LYS A 55 -5.06 -11.27 6.44
N GLY A 56 -6.24 -11.14 5.83
CA GLY A 56 -6.94 -9.87 5.66
C GLY A 56 -6.35 -8.96 4.58
N GLN A 57 -5.51 -9.51 3.69
CA GLN A 57 -4.88 -8.73 2.63
C GLN A 57 -5.78 -8.61 1.41
N PRO A 58 -6.10 -7.38 0.95
CA PRO A 58 -6.83 -7.18 -0.29
C PRO A 58 -6.04 -7.66 -1.51
N GLY A 59 -6.74 -8.20 -2.54
CA GLY A 59 -6.11 -8.62 -3.79
C GLY A 59 -5.28 -7.50 -4.46
N LEU A 60 -5.74 -6.25 -4.36
CA LEU A 60 -5.02 -5.08 -4.90
C LEU A 60 -3.65 -4.87 -4.21
N THR A 61 -3.60 -5.00 -2.88
CA THR A 61 -2.35 -4.88 -2.12
C THR A 61 -1.43 -6.08 -2.41
N MET A 62 -2.00 -7.28 -2.55
CA MET A 62 -1.24 -8.47 -2.95
C MET A 62 -0.57 -8.28 -4.31
N ALA A 63 -1.28 -7.75 -5.32
CA ALA A 63 -0.72 -7.50 -6.65
C ALA A 63 0.51 -6.57 -6.60
N LEU A 64 0.51 -5.60 -5.67
CA LEU A 64 1.66 -4.72 -5.45
C LEU A 64 2.83 -5.43 -4.76
N GLN A 65 2.55 -6.28 -3.77
CA GLN A 65 3.58 -7.04 -3.06
C GLN A 65 4.27 -8.06 -3.96
N GLU A 66 3.49 -8.77 -4.77
CA GLU A 66 3.99 -9.80 -5.69
C GLU A 66 4.63 -9.18 -6.96
N GLY A 67 4.44 -7.89 -7.20
CA GLY A 67 4.94 -7.23 -8.40
C GLY A 67 4.19 -7.66 -9.67
N SER A 68 2.88 -7.72 -9.59
CA SER A 68 1.96 -8.23 -10.61
C SER A 68 1.25 -7.08 -11.36
N PRO A 69 1.91 -6.42 -12.33
CA PRO A 69 1.42 -5.19 -12.93
C PRO A 69 0.16 -5.36 -13.80
N LYS A 70 -0.01 -6.52 -14.44
CA LYS A 70 -1.20 -6.78 -15.29
C LYS A 70 -2.45 -6.95 -14.45
N THR A 71 -2.36 -7.74 -13.38
CA THR A 71 -3.48 -7.95 -12.45
C THR A 71 -3.75 -6.70 -11.62
N LEU A 72 -2.71 -5.94 -11.22
CA LEU A 72 -2.86 -4.63 -10.59
C LEU A 72 -3.69 -3.69 -11.46
N LYS A 73 -3.31 -3.54 -12.74
CA LYS A 73 -4.04 -2.71 -13.70
C LYS A 73 -5.49 -3.16 -13.82
N LEU A 74 -5.71 -4.45 -14.05
CA LEU A 74 -7.05 -5.01 -14.18
C LEU A 74 -7.92 -4.73 -12.96
N LEU A 75 -7.40 -4.94 -11.75
CA LEU A 75 -8.12 -4.66 -10.50
C LEU A 75 -8.45 -3.18 -10.35
N THR A 76 -7.50 -2.28 -10.62
CA THR A 76 -7.72 -0.83 -10.52
C THR A 76 -8.74 -0.29 -11.52
N GLU A 77 -9.04 -1.03 -12.58
CA GLU A 77 -10.02 -0.69 -13.60
C GLU A 77 -11.43 -1.22 -13.31
N ARG A 78 -11.58 -2.10 -12.31
CA ARG A 78 -12.89 -2.69 -12.00
C ARG A 78 -13.80 -1.69 -11.30
N PRO A 79 -15.06 -1.57 -11.74
CA PRO A 79 -16.07 -0.81 -11.01
C PRO A 79 -16.24 -1.35 -9.58
N GLY A 80 -16.31 -0.46 -8.60
CA GLY A 80 -16.51 -0.84 -7.20
C GLY A 80 -15.26 -1.34 -6.47
N ILE A 81 -14.07 -1.32 -7.08
CA ILE A 81 -12.82 -1.61 -6.38
C ILE A 81 -12.57 -0.56 -5.28
N ASP A 82 -12.28 -1.01 -4.07
CA ASP A 82 -11.80 -0.12 -3.00
C ASP A 82 -10.29 0.12 -3.18
N ILE A 83 -9.98 1.21 -3.87
CA ILE A 83 -8.60 1.65 -4.14
C ILE A 83 -7.82 2.00 -2.87
N ASN A 84 -8.54 2.21 -1.75
CA ASN A 84 -7.98 2.58 -0.45
C ASN A 84 -8.09 1.46 0.60
N ALA A 85 -8.43 0.23 0.18
CA ALA A 85 -8.58 -0.90 1.08
C ALA A 85 -7.32 -1.13 1.91
N LEU A 86 -7.40 -0.97 3.23
CA LEU A 86 -6.29 -1.22 4.15
C LEU A 86 -6.14 -2.72 4.40
N ASN A 87 -4.91 -3.21 4.51
CA ASN A 87 -4.64 -4.53 5.06
C ASN A 87 -4.74 -4.52 6.61
N ASN A 88 -4.50 -5.66 7.26
CA ASN A 88 -4.59 -5.76 8.72
C ASN A 88 -3.52 -4.94 9.48
N ALA A 89 -2.45 -4.51 8.80
CA ALA A 89 -1.45 -3.60 9.34
C ALA A 89 -1.82 -2.11 9.16
N GLY A 90 -2.99 -1.82 8.57
CA GLY A 90 -3.43 -0.46 8.27
C GLY A 90 -2.74 0.17 7.05
N GLU A 91 -2.12 -0.66 6.20
CA GLU A 91 -1.41 -0.19 5.01
C GLU A 91 -2.33 -0.16 3.79
N SER A 92 -2.33 0.96 3.08
CA SER A 92 -3.05 1.13 1.83
C SER A 92 -2.22 0.64 0.61
N PRO A 93 -2.87 0.39 -0.54
CA PRO A 93 -2.15 0.11 -1.78
C PRO A 93 -1.12 1.19 -2.15
N LEU A 94 -1.45 2.47 -1.94
CA LEU A 94 -0.52 3.56 -2.24
C LEU A 94 0.72 3.54 -1.33
N MET A 95 0.57 3.18 -0.05
CA MET A 95 1.72 2.98 0.86
C MET A 95 2.61 1.84 0.37
N MET A 96 2.03 0.75 -0.08
CA MET A 96 2.79 -0.40 -0.59
C MET A 96 3.54 -0.04 -1.89
N ALA A 97 2.90 0.69 -2.81
CA ALA A 97 3.55 1.21 -4.01
C ALA A 97 4.72 2.14 -3.65
N ALA A 98 4.53 2.99 -2.62
CA ALA A 98 5.54 3.91 -2.12
C ALA A 98 6.74 3.19 -1.52
N LEU A 99 6.52 2.20 -0.66
CA LEU A 99 7.57 1.38 -0.05
C LEU A 99 8.42 0.65 -1.11
N LYS A 100 7.77 0.12 -2.14
CA LYS A 100 8.45 -0.60 -3.24
C LYS A 100 9.15 0.33 -4.24
N GLY A 101 8.99 1.65 -4.14
CA GLY A 101 9.48 2.58 -5.15
C GLY A 101 8.77 2.45 -6.50
N ASN A 102 7.58 1.85 -6.53
CA ASN A 102 6.86 1.59 -7.77
C ASN A 102 6.11 2.84 -8.25
N MET A 103 6.85 3.68 -9.00
CA MET A 103 6.34 4.93 -9.56
C MET A 103 5.11 4.73 -10.47
N ALA A 104 5.12 3.67 -11.29
CA ALA A 104 4.01 3.41 -12.22
C ALA A 104 2.73 3.06 -11.45
N ALA A 105 2.84 2.17 -10.46
CA ALA A 105 1.72 1.80 -9.60
C ALA A 105 1.20 2.99 -8.78
N ALA A 106 2.10 3.80 -8.21
CA ALA A 106 1.71 4.98 -7.44
C ALA A 106 0.91 5.98 -8.29
N LYS A 107 1.38 6.28 -9.52
CA LYS A 107 0.64 7.13 -10.45
C LYS A 107 -0.73 6.55 -10.78
N LEU A 108 -0.78 5.27 -11.14
CA LEU A 108 -2.04 4.58 -11.45
C LEU A 108 -3.04 4.67 -10.29
N LEU A 109 -2.60 4.41 -9.06
CA LEU A 109 -3.45 4.49 -7.87
C LEU A 109 -3.94 5.91 -7.61
N LEU A 110 -3.05 6.91 -7.70
CA LEU A 110 -3.39 8.33 -7.51
C LEU A 110 -4.40 8.81 -8.56
N ASP A 111 -4.22 8.42 -9.81
CA ASP A 111 -5.12 8.78 -10.92
C ASP A 111 -6.50 8.10 -10.77
N ARG A 112 -6.59 7.03 -9.95
CA ARG A 112 -7.83 6.34 -9.58
C ARG A 112 -8.40 6.76 -8.23
N GLY A 113 -7.89 7.86 -7.64
CA GLY A 113 -8.42 8.45 -6.41
C GLY A 113 -7.87 7.86 -5.12
N ALA A 114 -6.68 7.26 -5.15
CA ALA A 114 -6.02 6.86 -3.92
C ALA A 114 -5.78 8.07 -3.00
N LYS A 115 -6.13 7.93 -1.73
CA LYS A 115 -5.92 8.97 -0.72
C LYS A 115 -4.42 9.13 -0.46
N VAL A 116 -3.93 10.36 -0.64
CA VAL A 116 -2.54 10.72 -0.37
C VAL A 116 -2.27 10.76 1.13
N ASN A 117 -3.22 11.34 1.86
CA ASN A 117 -3.15 11.51 3.31
C ASN A 117 -4.15 10.61 4.02
N GLN A 118 -3.73 10.02 5.14
CA GLN A 118 -4.58 9.30 6.08
C GLN A 118 -4.01 9.47 7.49
N PRO A 119 -4.82 9.32 8.54
CA PRO A 119 -4.34 9.33 9.92
C PRO A 119 -3.31 8.23 10.18
N GLY A 120 -2.31 8.53 10.98
CA GLY A 120 -1.23 7.60 11.30
C GLY A 120 -0.17 7.51 10.20
N TRP A 121 0.26 6.31 9.86
CA TRP A 121 1.22 6.11 8.77
C TRP A 121 0.61 6.55 7.44
N SER A 122 1.36 7.32 6.65
CA SER A 122 0.95 7.82 5.34
C SER A 122 1.88 7.32 4.23
N ALA A 123 1.42 7.42 2.96
CA ALA A 123 2.24 7.05 1.82
C ALA A 123 3.58 7.80 1.78
N LEU A 124 3.64 9.04 2.30
CA LEU A 124 4.88 9.82 2.35
C LEU A 124 5.89 9.25 3.35
N HIS A 125 5.47 8.67 4.48
CA HIS A 125 6.38 7.95 5.38
C HIS A 125 7.05 6.77 4.66
N TYR A 126 6.27 5.98 3.93
CA TYR A 126 6.77 4.81 3.18
C TYR A 126 7.68 5.23 2.02
N ALA A 127 7.30 6.25 1.25
CA ALA A 127 8.15 6.78 0.19
C ALA A 127 9.48 7.33 0.74
N ALA A 128 9.44 7.97 1.91
CA ALA A 128 10.62 8.53 2.56
C ALA A 128 11.66 7.47 2.94
N THR A 129 11.23 6.22 3.22
CA THR A 129 12.13 5.08 3.45
C THR A 129 12.47 4.31 2.18
N GLY A 130 11.68 4.51 1.14
CA GLY A 130 11.78 3.77 -0.11
C GLY A 130 13.00 4.14 -0.97
N PRO A 131 13.29 3.32 -1.98
CA PRO A 131 14.48 3.50 -2.84
C PRO A 131 14.34 4.62 -3.88
N GLU A 132 13.14 5.19 -4.09
CA GLU A 132 12.84 6.10 -5.19
C GLU A 132 12.45 7.50 -4.69
N PRO A 133 13.41 8.45 -4.63
CA PRO A 133 13.13 9.82 -4.16
C PRO A 133 12.11 10.58 -5.02
N LYS A 134 11.99 10.24 -6.32
CA LYS A 134 10.98 10.86 -7.19
C LYS A 134 9.56 10.54 -6.73
N LEU A 135 9.38 9.45 -5.96
CA LEU A 135 8.08 9.10 -5.39
C LEU A 135 7.72 10.02 -4.21
N VAL A 136 8.72 10.42 -3.42
CA VAL A 136 8.57 11.49 -2.41
C VAL A 136 8.09 12.78 -3.09
N GLN A 137 8.75 13.17 -4.20
CA GLN A 137 8.36 14.34 -4.99
C GLN A 137 6.92 14.22 -5.50
N LEU A 138 6.57 13.09 -6.10
CA LEU A 138 5.21 12.85 -6.62
C LEU A 138 4.15 13.01 -5.54
N LEU A 139 4.36 12.43 -4.35
CA LEU A 139 3.40 12.50 -3.26
C LEU A 139 3.25 13.94 -2.72
N ILE A 140 4.36 14.66 -2.60
CA ILE A 140 4.34 16.07 -2.20
C ILE A 140 3.56 16.91 -3.23
N ASP A 141 3.81 16.72 -4.51
CA ASP A 141 3.11 17.43 -5.61
C ASP A 141 1.61 17.08 -5.66
N ARG A 142 1.21 15.94 -5.07
CA ARG A 142 -0.19 15.52 -4.90
C ARG A 142 -0.78 15.91 -3.54
N GLY A 143 -0.09 16.75 -2.77
CA GLY A 143 -0.59 17.33 -1.52
C GLY A 143 -0.36 16.48 -0.28
N ALA A 144 0.69 15.65 -0.27
CA ALA A 144 1.07 14.92 0.94
C ALA A 144 1.47 15.87 2.06
N ASP A 145 0.98 15.63 3.27
CA ASP A 145 1.40 16.36 4.46
C ASP A 145 2.86 16.03 4.82
N LEU A 146 3.72 17.04 4.67
CA LEU A 146 5.16 16.93 4.95
C LEU A 146 5.45 16.56 6.40
N ASN A 147 4.56 16.93 7.30
CA ASN A 147 4.68 16.76 8.74
C ASN A 147 3.65 15.78 9.30
N ALA A 148 3.10 14.90 8.45
CA ALA A 148 2.19 13.85 8.88
C ALA A 148 2.78 13.11 10.08
N ALA A 149 1.95 12.86 11.10
CA ALA A 149 2.34 12.17 12.32
C ALA A 149 1.87 10.71 12.27
N SER A 150 2.79 9.78 12.40
CA SER A 150 2.46 8.37 12.67
C SER A 150 1.89 8.21 14.09
N PRO A 151 1.41 7.03 14.51
CA PRO A 151 0.85 6.84 15.85
C PRO A 151 1.78 7.21 17.01
N ASN A 152 3.09 7.26 16.78
CA ASN A 152 4.10 7.68 17.76
C ASN A 152 4.72 9.05 17.41
N ASP A 153 4.04 9.86 16.61
CA ASP A 153 4.46 11.19 16.14
C ASP A 153 5.76 11.19 15.29
N THR A 154 6.16 10.03 14.75
CA THR A 154 7.27 9.99 13.79
C THR A 154 6.82 10.63 12.47
N THR A 155 7.67 11.50 11.90
CA THR A 155 7.39 12.21 10.65
C THR A 155 8.08 11.54 9.44
N PRO A 156 7.65 11.84 8.19
CA PRO A 156 8.35 11.38 6.99
C PRO A 156 9.84 11.78 6.98
N LEU A 157 10.19 12.96 7.46
CA LEU A 157 11.60 13.40 7.55
C LEU A 157 12.41 12.55 8.54
N MET A 158 11.83 12.14 9.68
CA MET A 158 12.48 11.21 10.62
C MET A 158 12.75 9.86 9.97
N MET A 159 11.76 9.33 9.20
CA MET A 159 11.90 8.08 8.46
C MET A 159 12.97 8.19 7.36
N ALA A 160 12.99 9.30 6.61
CA ALA A 160 14.03 9.55 5.60
C ALA A 160 15.42 9.64 6.24
N ALA A 161 15.54 10.30 7.40
CA ALA A 161 16.80 10.46 8.13
C ALA A 161 17.36 9.12 8.61
N GLN A 162 16.48 8.16 8.96
CA GLN A 162 16.90 6.85 9.45
C GLN A 162 17.19 5.87 8.30
N TYR A 163 16.28 5.74 7.35
CA TYR A 163 16.27 4.65 6.37
C TYR A 163 16.36 5.13 4.91
N GLY A 164 15.97 6.37 4.63
CA GLY A 164 15.80 6.87 3.27
C GLY A 164 17.11 7.34 2.62
N SER A 165 17.02 7.78 1.38
CA SER A 165 18.14 8.40 0.67
C SER A 165 18.39 9.83 1.16
N GLU A 166 19.62 10.33 0.99
CA GLU A 166 19.92 11.75 1.28
C GLU A 166 19.08 12.69 0.39
N ASN A 167 18.83 12.27 -0.85
CA ASN A 167 17.96 13.02 -1.76
C ASN A 167 16.53 13.15 -1.22
N SER A 168 16.00 12.12 -0.54
CA SER A 168 14.68 12.20 0.11
C SER A 168 14.69 13.20 1.26
N VAL A 169 15.76 13.22 2.07
CA VAL A 169 15.92 14.21 3.15
C VAL A 169 16.00 15.63 2.58
N ASP A 170 16.84 15.83 1.56
CA ASP A 170 17.01 17.14 0.92
C ASP A 170 15.71 17.65 0.32
N LEU A 171 14.97 16.78 -0.34
CA LEU A 171 13.69 17.12 -0.94
C LEU A 171 12.65 17.51 0.11
N LEU A 172 12.52 16.74 1.20
CA LEU A 172 11.59 17.05 2.29
C LEU A 172 11.93 18.40 2.94
N LEU A 173 13.21 18.66 3.23
CA LEU A 173 13.67 19.94 3.79
C LEU A 173 13.41 21.10 2.83
N ALA A 174 13.73 20.94 1.54
CA ALA A 174 13.51 21.97 0.52
C ALA A 174 12.03 22.33 0.34
N ARG A 175 11.13 21.40 0.69
CA ARG A 175 9.68 21.61 0.65
C ARG A 175 9.09 22.07 1.97
N GLY A 176 9.90 22.29 3.00
CA GLY A 176 9.48 22.86 4.28
C GLY A 176 9.07 21.84 5.35
N ALA A 177 9.55 20.60 5.26
CA ALA A 177 9.40 19.66 6.36
C ALA A 177 10.10 20.19 7.62
N ASP A 178 9.41 20.14 8.76
CA ASP A 178 9.92 20.66 10.04
C ASP A 178 10.93 19.68 10.67
N ALA A 179 12.22 20.03 10.61
CA ALA A 179 13.29 19.25 11.19
C ALA A 179 13.31 19.25 12.74
N ASN A 180 12.59 20.19 13.37
CA ASN A 180 12.55 20.35 14.82
C ASN A 180 11.41 19.61 15.50
N ARG A 181 10.47 19.03 14.73
CA ARG A 181 9.42 18.19 15.29
C ARG A 181 10.02 17.05 16.10
N LYS A 182 9.38 16.76 17.23
CA LYS A 182 9.74 15.65 18.10
C LYS A 182 8.65 14.59 18.06
N ASN A 183 9.06 13.33 18.04
CA ASN A 183 8.14 12.23 18.27
C ASN A 183 7.78 12.09 19.76
N GLN A 184 6.96 11.12 20.13
CA GLN A 184 6.49 10.92 21.51
C GLN A 184 7.61 10.66 22.52
N VAL A 185 8.78 10.18 22.07
CA VAL A 185 9.95 9.97 22.94
C VAL A 185 10.96 11.13 22.84
N GLY A 186 10.58 12.25 22.24
CA GLY A 186 11.37 13.46 22.17
C GLY A 186 12.45 13.51 21.10
N LEU A 187 12.53 12.50 20.21
CA LEU A 187 13.53 12.44 19.15
C LEU A 187 13.13 13.26 17.92
N ARG A 188 14.09 13.96 17.34
CA ARG A 188 13.99 14.73 16.08
C ARG A 188 14.63 13.94 14.93
N ALA A 189 14.48 14.42 13.70
CA ALA A 189 15.09 13.81 12.51
C ALA A 189 16.62 13.64 12.65
N VAL A 190 17.32 14.61 13.29
CA VAL A 190 18.76 14.51 13.55
C VAL A 190 19.10 13.33 14.45
N ASP A 191 18.24 13.01 15.41
CA ASP A 191 18.47 11.90 16.34
C ASP A 191 18.27 10.55 15.64
N PHE A 192 17.33 10.44 14.72
CA PHE A 192 17.17 9.28 13.84
C PHE A 192 18.40 9.06 12.93
N ALA A 193 18.98 10.15 12.39
CA ALA A 193 20.23 10.06 11.64
C ALA A 193 21.40 9.57 12.50
N LYS A 194 21.51 10.01 13.77
CA LYS A 194 22.53 9.55 14.73
C LYS A 194 22.37 8.07 15.04
N LEU A 195 21.13 7.61 15.32
CA LEU A 195 20.84 6.20 15.60
C LEU A 195 21.26 5.27 14.46
N SER A 196 21.29 5.79 13.22
CA SER A 196 21.70 5.04 12.02
C SER A 196 23.15 5.31 11.59
N GLY A 197 23.94 6.06 12.38
CA GLY A 197 25.34 6.36 12.08
C GLY A 197 25.55 7.23 10.83
N ARG A 198 24.54 8.03 10.45
CA ARG A 198 24.53 8.81 9.19
C ARG A 198 25.11 10.20 9.42
N GLU A 199 26.39 10.28 9.70
CA GLU A 199 27.11 11.52 10.06
C GLU A 199 26.89 12.71 9.11
N PRO A 200 26.86 12.54 7.76
CA PRO A 200 26.55 13.65 6.87
C PRO A 200 25.17 14.27 7.15
N LEU A 201 24.16 13.43 7.41
CA LEU A 201 22.80 13.88 7.75
C LEU A 201 22.74 14.51 9.15
N VAL A 202 23.51 13.98 10.10
CA VAL A 202 23.61 14.59 11.46
C VAL A 202 24.09 16.03 11.35
N LYS A 203 25.14 16.28 10.56
CA LYS A 203 25.66 17.64 10.31
C LYS A 203 24.65 18.53 9.59
N LYS A 204 23.90 17.97 8.63
CA LYS A 204 22.89 18.69 7.86
C LYS A 204 21.69 19.08 8.71
N LEU A 205 21.11 18.13 9.45
CA LEU A 205 19.89 18.29 10.25
C LEU A 205 20.14 18.96 11.61
N GLY A 206 21.38 19.02 12.09
CA GLY A 206 21.77 19.64 13.34
C GLY A 206 22.09 21.13 13.22
N ARG A 207 22.04 21.70 12.01
CA ARG A 207 22.20 23.14 11.83
C ARG A 207 20.95 23.86 12.31
N PRO A 208 21.13 25.01 13.06
CA PRO A 208 20.00 25.83 13.52
C PRO A 208 19.23 26.46 12.36
#